data_d8c5d0724adda2398758a07ce4cffcb7
#
_entry.id   d8c5d0724adda2398758a07ce4cffcb7
#
_cell.length_a   1.000
_cell.length_b   1.000
_cell.length_c   1.000
_cell.angle_alpha   90.00
_cell.angle_beta   90.00
_cell.angle_gamma   90.00
#
_symmetry.space_group_name_H-M   'P 1'
#
loop_
_entity.id
_entity.type
_entity.pdbx_description
1 polymer ?
#
loop_
_entity_poly.entity_id
_entity_poly.type
_entity_poly.pdbx_seq_one_letter_code
_entity_poly.pdbx_strand_id
1 'polypeptide(L)'
;EKVLPCFTDEDTFAASQFNEGFKRIIFAYKQVEDLVLNSKGGIGGIAMNPFTENCFVSGDFIRQYREHQDTGIVENKIKPGTKVKLRKPKYQPINMLEEATKYLEEKGNVNRAYIQMMEEAGKEDKYLITLDMAEGEDEKPVIAGLIPLLKPHSFGIEIAFVTSKGSLGSQTIRMTDPFYTREGYAATEKTAENVSEDTEEENSDSEE
;
A
#
# COMPACT_ATOMS: atom_id res chain seq x y z
N GLU A 1 22.66 8.71 14.71
CA GLU A 1 22.06 9.20 13.46
C GLU A 1 22.02 10.74 13.51
N LYS A 2 22.44 11.42 12.45
CA LYS A 2 22.42 12.87 12.41
C LYS A 2 21.02 13.37 12.08
N VAL A 3 20.57 14.43 12.71
CA VAL A 3 19.25 15.02 12.49
C VAL A 3 19.43 16.47 12.07
N LEU A 4 18.64 16.94 11.09
CA LEU A 4 18.64 18.31 10.63
C LEU A 4 17.70 19.14 11.53
N PRO A 5 18.20 20.10 12.32
CA PRO A 5 17.33 20.99 13.07
C PRO A 5 16.67 21.99 12.14
N CYS A 6 15.36 22.11 12.21
CA CYS A 6 14.55 23.04 11.44
C CYS A 6 13.64 23.83 12.37
N PHE A 7 13.38 25.08 12.05
CA PHE A 7 12.49 25.96 12.80
C PHE A 7 11.42 26.50 11.88
N THR A 8 10.19 26.56 12.37
CA THR A 8 9.03 27.01 11.58
C THR A 8 8.98 28.53 11.44
N ASP A 9 9.60 29.23 12.38
CA ASP A 9 9.58 30.69 12.47
C ASP A 9 10.83 31.25 13.17
N GLU A 10 10.97 32.57 13.10
CA GLU A 10 12.11 33.29 13.71
C GLU A 10 12.06 33.27 15.24
N ASP A 11 10.89 33.35 15.83
CA ASP A 11 10.73 33.42 17.27
C ASP A 11 11.16 32.09 17.92
N THR A 12 10.77 30.99 17.33
CA THR A 12 11.19 29.65 17.75
C THR A 12 12.70 29.45 17.63
N PHE A 13 13.29 29.94 16.52
CA PHE A 13 14.75 29.91 16.36
C PHE A 13 15.45 30.80 17.39
N ALA A 14 14.98 32.04 17.62
CA ALA A 14 15.54 32.96 18.57
C ALA A 14 15.50 32.46 20.02
N ALA A 15 14.45 31.71 20.37
CA ALA A 15 14.29 31.06 21.67
C ALA A 15 15.19 29.82 21.86
N SER A 16 15.77 29.29 20.77
CA SER A 16 16.58 28.08 20.82
C SER A 16 18.05 28.39 21.18
N GLN A 17 18.74 27.35 21.68
CA GLN A 17 20.19 27.44 21.92
C GLN A 17 21.03 27.52 20.63
N PHE A 18 20.42 27.37 19.46
CA PHE A 18 21.10 27.53 18.16
C PHE A 18 21.19 28.99 17.71
N ASN A 19 20.56 29.93 18.41
CA ASN A 19 20.59 31.34 18.07
C ASN A 19 22.04 31.93 18.17
N GLU A 20 22.85 31.41 19.09
CA GLU A 20 24.24 31.85 19.25
C GLU A 20 25.18 30.96 18.43
N GLY A 21 25.94 31.62 17.51
CA GLY A 21 27.03 30.97 16.76
C GLY A 21 26.62 30.20 15.49
N PHE A 22 25.34 30.07 15.17
CA PHE A 22 24.88 29.42 13.95
C PHE A 22 24.32 30.43 12.93
N LYS A 23 24.59 30.16 11.64
CA LYS A 23 23.94 30.86 10.54
C LYS A 23 22.66 30.18 10.16
N ARG A 24 21.57 30.93 10.07
CA ARG A 24 20.28 30.45 9.57
C ARG A 24 20.22 30.51 8.04
N ILE A 25 19.56 29.56 7.44
CA ILE A 25 19.26 29.52 6.02
C ILE A 25 17.75 29.21 5.89
N ILE A 26 17.08 29.98 5.05
CA ILE A 26 15.65 29.73 4.75
C ILE A 26 15.58 28.79 3.57
N PHE A 27 14.89 27.68 3.75
CA PHE A 27 14.63 26.70 2.72
C PHE A 27 13.13 26.52 2.49
N ALA A 28 12.74 26.31 1.23
CA ALA A 28 11.45 25.72 0.95
C ALA A 28 11.45 24.25 1.40
N TYR A 29 10.28 23.69 1.79
CA TYR A 29 10.17 22.31 2.26
C TYR A 29 10.85 21.31 1.32
N LYS A 30 10.64 21.45 -0.01
CA LYS A 30 11.26 20.57 -1.02
C LYS A 30 12.78 20.54 -0.96
N GLN A 31 13.42 21.66 -0.65
CA GLN A 31 14.87 21.72 -0.50
C GLN A 31 15.36 21.01 0.76
N VAL A 32 14.59 21.10 1.86
CA VAL A 32 14.86 20.36 3.11
C VAL A 32 14.70 18.86 2.89
N GLU A 33 13.65 18.48 2.20
CA GLU A 33 13.39 17.11 1.79
C GLU A 33 14.53 16.53 0.95
N ASP A 34 15.01 17.28 -0.07
CA ASP A 34 16.14 16.86 -0.90
C ASP A 34 17.44 16.72 -0.09
N LEU A 35 17.68 17.60 0.88
CA LEU A 35 18.83 17.49 1.78
C LEU A 35 18.79 16.20 2.60
N VAL A 36 17.62 15.80 3.13
CA VAL A 36 17.49 14.58 3.92
C VAL A 36 17.64 13.35 3.03
N LEU A 37 16.91 13.29 1.91
CA LEU A 37 16.85 12.10 1.07
C LEU A 37 18.13 11.84 0.26
N ASN A 38 18.85 12.89 -0.13
CA ASN A 38 20.05 12.80 -0.95
C ASN A 38 21.34 12.90 -0.13
N SER A 39 21.26 13.00 1.20
CA SER A 39 22.45 13.09 2.04
C SER A 39 23.28 11.82 2.02
N LYS A 40 24.46 11.87 1.40
CA LYS A 40 25.44 10.76 1.44
C LYS A 40 26.00 10.50 2.84
N GLY A 41 25.69 11.31 3.82
CA GLY A 41 26.20 11.26 5.19
C GLY A 41 25.22 10.87 6.27
N GLY A 42 24.04 10.36 5.89
CA GLY A 42 23.10 9.77 6.83
C GLY A 42 22.38 10.79 7.71
N ILE A 43 21.70 11.79 7.11
CA ILE A 43 20.70 12.56 7.86
C ILE A 43 19.46 11.66 8.01
N GLY A 44 19.18 11.23 9.25
CA GLY A 44 18.08 10.30 9.53
C GLY A 44 16.71 10.95 9.58
N GLY A 45 16.64 12.29 9.55
CA GLY A 45 15.38 13.02 9.59
C GLY A 45 15.54 14.48 9.97
N ILE A 46 14.39 15.11 10.26
CA ILE A 46 14.25 16.51 10.64
C ILE A 46 13.79 16.58 12.10
N ALA A 47 14.44 17.39 12.92
CA ALA A 47 13.91 17.82 14.20
C ALA A 47 13.29 19.22 14.02
N MET A 48 11.97 19.28 14.03
CA MET A 48 11.23 20.54 13.94
C MET A 48 11.11 21.15 15.32
N ASN A 49 11.44 22.44 15.42
CA ASN A 49 11.40 23.22 16.66
C ASN A 49 12.05 22.48 17.85
N PRO A 50 13.33 22.00 17.70
CA PRO A 50 14.02 21.32 18.78
C PRO A 50 14.11 22.22 20.01
N PHE A 51 13.91 21.63 21.19
CA PHE A 51 13.87 22.30 22.52
C PHE A 51 12.57 23.06 22.86
N THR A 52 11.61 23.11 21.94
CA THR A 52 10.26 23.61 22.20
C THR A 52 9.25 22.49 21.99
N GLU A 53 8.54 22.48 20.86
CA GLU A 53 7.56 21.43 20.51
C GLU A 53 8.21 20.09 20.19
N ASN A 54 9.42 20.14 19.65
CA ASN A 54 10.31 19.00 19.42
C ASN A 54 9.67 17.84 18.64
N CYS A 55 9.22 18.12 17.42
CA CYS A 55 8.63 17.09 16.56
C CYS A 55 9.72 16.46 15.68
N PHE A 56 9.88 15.14 15.74
CA PHE A 56 10.80 14.40 14.86
C PHE A 56 10.08 13.80 13.66
N VAL A 57 10.58 14.13 12.46
CA VAL A 57 10.10 13.56 11.20
C VAL A 57 11.23 12.73 10.59
N SER A 58 11.04 11.41 10.53
CA SER A 58 12.06 10.49 10.02
C SER A 58 12.26 10.63 8.51
N GLY A 59 13.47 10.33 8.04
CA GLY A 59 13.78 10.28 6.61
C GLY A 59 12.92 9.29 5.83
N ASP A 60 12.54 8.17 6.47
CA ASP A 60 11.63 7.19 5.86
C ASP A 60 10.21 7.75 5.69
N PHE A 61 9.70 8.50 6.68
CA PHE A 61 8.41 9.19 6.53
C PHE A 61 8.46 10.22 5.39
N ILE A 62 9.55 11.00 5.31
CA ILE A 62 9.73 11.99 4.23
C ILE A 62 9.76 11.31 2.87
N ARG A 63 10.44 10.15 2.74
CA ARG A 63 10.47 9.36 1.50
C ARG A 63 9.09 8.87 1.10
N GLN A 64 8.35 8.28 2.04
CA GLN A 64 6.98 7.82 1.81
C GLN A 64 6.05 8.99 1.42
N TYR A 65 6.19 10.12 2.08
CA TYR A 65 5.40 11.32 1.77
C TYR A 65 5.68 11.83 0.36
N ARG A 66 6.95 11.87 -0.07
CA ARG A 66 7.34 12.24 -1.44
C ARG A 66 6.76 11.25 -2.46
N GLU A 67 6.92 9.95 -2.24
CA GLU A 67 6.35 8.92 -3.11
C GLU A 67 4.82 9.08 -3.22
N HIS A 68 4.15 9.41 -2.12
CA HIS A 68 2.72 9.69 -2.14
C HIS A 68 2.37 10.95 -2.94
N GLN A 69 3.15 12.02 -2.84
CA GLN A 69 2.95 13.24 -3.63
C GLN A 69 3.15 12.97 -5.13
N ASP A 70 4.17 12.19 -5.47
CA ASP A 70 4.51 11.89 -6.87
C ASP A 70 3.58 10.85 -7.51
N THR A 71 3.12 9.86 -6.75
CA THR A 71 2.36 8.71 -7.26
C THR A 71 0.94 8.61 -6.72
N GLY A 72 0.60 9.31 -5.66
CA GLY A 72 -0.65 9.13 -4.90
C GLY A 72 -0.71 7.82 -4.10
N ILE A 73 0.41 7.08 -4.02
CA ILE A 73 0.49 5.77 -3.38
C ILE A 73 1.17 5.91 -2.02
N VAL A 74 0.54 5.35 -0.98
CA VAL A 74 1.15 5.16 0.35
C VAL A 74 1.37 3.67 0.57
N GLU A 75 2.62 3.24 0.69
CA GLU A 75 2.91 1.88 1.10
C GLU A 75 2.67 1.72 2.60
N ASN A 76 1.56 1.09 2.97
CA ASN A 76 1.27 0.72 4.34
C ASN A 76 1.54 -0.77 4.54
N LYS A 77 2.54 -1.11 5.34
CA LYS A 77 2.77 -2.49 5.77
C LYS A 77 1.81 -2.85 6.89
N ILE A 78 0.94 -3.83 6.65
CA ILE A 78 0.11 -4.41 7.70
C ILE A 78 1.05 -5.06 8.72
N LYS A 79 0.98 -4.64 9.99
CA LYS A 79 1.83 -5.19 11.05
C LYS A 79 1.59 -6.70 11.18
N PRO A 80 2.63 -7.52 11.35
CA PRO A 80 2.45 -8.95 11.62
C PRO A 80 1.49 -9.18 12.78
N GLY A 81 0.53 -10.08 12.60
CA GLY A 81 -0.49 -10.38 13.62
C GLY A 81 -1.74 -9.51 13.58
N THR A 82 -1.84 -8.50 12.72
CA THR A 82 -3.06 -7.74 12.51
C THR A 82 -4.12 -8.65 11.89
N LYS A 83 -5.25 -8.80 12.57
CA LYS A 83 -6.40 -9.54 12.05
C LYS A 83 -7.16 -8.66 11.06
N VAL A 84 -7.18 -9.07 9.81
CA VAL A 84 -7.94 -8.45 8.73
C VAL A 84 -9.04 -9.40 8.33
N LYS A 85 -10.27 -8.90 8.20
CA LYS A 85 -11.40 -9.65 7.68
C LYS A 85 -11.74 -9.16 6.28
N LEU A 86 -11.86 -10.08 5.33
CA LEU A 86 -12.26 -9.79 3.97
C LEU A 86 -13.71 -10.22 3.74
N ARG A 87 -14.47 -9.38 3.05
CA ARG A 87 -15.85 -9.69 2.65
C ARG A 87 -16.19 -9.07 1.30
N LYS A 88 -17.22 -9.58 0.65
CA LYS A 88 -17.75 -8.93 -0.55
C LYS A 88 -18.34 -7.56 -0.20
N PRO A 89 -18.19 -6.53 -1.04
CA PRO A 89 -18.88 -5.26 -0.88
C PRO A 89 -20.39 -5.49 -0.81
N LYS A 90 -21.07 -4.85 0.15
CA LYS A 90 -22.54 -4.92 0.26
C LYS A 90 -23.22 -4.36 -0.99
N TYR A 91 -22.67 -3.30 -1.55
CA TYR A 91 -23.04 -2.70 -2.82
C TYR A 91 -21.82 -2.68 -3.71
N GLN A 92 -21.94 -3.24 -4.91
CA GLN A 92 -20.84 -3.18 -5.87
C GLN A 92 -20.72 -1.74 -6.41
N PRO A 93 -19.53 -1.15 -6.37
CA PRO A 93 -19.31 0.19 -6.91
C PRO A 93 -19.16 0.14 -8.44
N ILE A 94 -20.27 -0.06 -9.16
CA ILE A 94 -20.30 -0.37 -10.60
C ILE A 94 -19.47 0.62 -11.41
N ASN A 95 -19.69 1.93 -11.25
CA ASN A 95 -18.97 2.95 -12.00
C ASN A 95 -17.45 2.89 -11.74
N MET A 96 -17.05 2.60 -10.49
CA MET A 96 -15.63 2.43 -10.14
C MET A 96 -15.01 1.22 -10.85
N LEU A 97 -15.75 0.12 -10.93
CA LEU A 97 -15.30 -1.11 -11.60
C LEU A 97 -15.23 -0.94 -13.12
N GLU A 98 -16.18 -0.22 -13.72
CA GLU A 98 -16.18 0.09 -15.15
C GLU A 98 -14.97 0.94 -15.54
N GLU A 99 -14.66 2.00 -14.78
CA GLU A 99 -13.48 2.83 -15.04
C GLU A 99 -12.17 2.05 -14.83
N ALA A 100 -12.12 1.20 -13.78
CA ALA A 100 -10.98 0.31 -13.57
C ALA A 100 -10.80 -0.63 -14.76
N THR A 101 -11.87 -1.28 -15.23
CA THR A 101 -11.83 -2.24 -16.34
C THR A 101 -11.29 -1.59 -17.62
N LYS A 102 -11.84 -0.43 -18.01
CA LYS A 102 -11.37 0.31 -19.20
C LYS A 102 -9.86 0.61 -19.13
N TYR A 103 -9.41 1.10 -17.98
CA TYR A 103 -8.00 1.42 -17.78
C TYR A 103 -7.11 0.18 -17.86
N LEU A 104 -7.52 -0.93 -17.22
CA LEU A 104 -6.76 -2.18 -17.22
C LEU A 104 -6.70 -2.83 -18.60
N GLU A 105 -7.79 -2.75 -19.39
CA GLU A 105 -7.82 -3.18 -20.79
C GLU A 105 -6.82 -2.39 -21.64
N GLU A 106 -6.80 -1.07 -21.49
CA GLU A 106 -5.86 -0.20 -22.22
C GLU A 106 -4.39 -0.52 -21.90
N LYS A 107 -4.08 -0.79 -20.63
CA LYS A 107 -2.71 -1.08 -20.18
C LYS A 107 -2.24 -2.50 -20.55
N GLY A 108 -3.10 -3.50 -20.44
CA GLY A 108 -2.81 -4.88 -20.83
C GLY A 108 -1.76 -5.60 -19.96
N ASN A 109 -1.33 -5.02 -18.86
CA ASN A 109 -0.27 -5.55 -17.99
C ASN A 109 -0.79 -6.17 -16.68
N VAL A 110 -2.11 -6.28 -16.53
CA VAL A 110 -2.78 -6.97 -15.42
C VAL A 110 -3.55 -8.15 -15.98
N ASN A 111 -3.36 -9.31 -15.42
CA ASN A 111 -4.05 -10.54 -15.83
C ASN A 111 -5.47 -10.58 -15.29
N ARG A 112 -5.63 -10.31 -13.99
CA ARG A 112 -6.92 -10.30 -13.29
C ARG A 112 -6.93 -9.24 -12.20
N ALA A 113 -8.11 -8.69 -11.92
CA ALA A 113 -8.30 -7.77 -10.81
C ALA A 113 -9.53 -8.16 -10.00
N TYR A 114 -9.44 -7.99 -8.67
CA TYR A 114 -10.44 -8.40 -7.70
C TYR A 114 -10.78 -7.24 -6.78
N ILE A 115 -12.00 -7.20 -6.25
CA ILE A 115 -12.42 -6.24 -5.25
C ILE A 115 -13.06 -6.90 -4.04
N GLN A 116 -12.68 -6.45 -2.86
CA GLN A 116 -13.28 -6.82 -1.58
C GLN A 116 -13.38 -5.61 -0.66
N MET A 117 -14.14 -5.76 0.43
CA MET A 117 -14.04 -4.87 1.58
C MET A 117 -13.07 -5.47 2.58
N MET A 118 -12.18 -4.63 3.08
CA MET A 118 -11.23 -4.96 4.13
C MET A 118 -11.64 -4.27 5.42
N GLU A 119 -11.88 -5.07 6.44
CA GLU A 119 -12.18 -4.63 7.80
C GLU A 119 -10.96 -4.87 8.70
N GLU A 120 -10.47 -3.82 9.35
CA GLU A 120 -9.39 -3.88 10.33
C GLU A 120 -9.92 -3.33 11.66
N ALA A 121 -9.70 -4.05 12.77
CA ALA A 121 -10.21 -3.65 14.08
C ALA A 121 -9.78 -2.23 14.45
N GLY A 122 -10.76 -1.36 14.75
CA GLY A 122 -10.54 0.04 15.12
C GLY A 122 -10.25 0.99 13.98
N LYS A 123 -10.41 0.56 12.72
CA LYS A 123 -10.29 1.41 11.52
C LYS A 123 -11.58 1.38 10.70
N GLU A 124 -11.73 2.36 9.82
CA GLU A 124 -12.79 2.38 8.84
C GLU A 124 -12.58 1.31 7.77
N ASP A 125 -13.68 0.78 7.25
CA ASP A 125 -13.67 -0.19 6.16
C ASP A 125 -13.09 0.42 4.89
N LYS A 126 -12.32 -0.37 4.14
CA LYS A 126 -11.67 0.06 2.89
C LYS A 126 -12.03 -0.88 1.75
N TYR A 127 -12.07 -0.34 0.53
CA TYR A 127 -11.99 -1.19 -0.65
C TYR A 127 -10.58 -1.75 -0.76
N LEU A 128 -10.47 -3.05 -0.95
CA LEU A 128 -9.22 -3.74 -1.26
C LEU A 128 -9.28 -4.19 -2.71
N ILE A 129 -8.43 -3.60 -3.55
CA ILE A 129 -8.25 -4.03 -4.94
C ILE A 129 -6.99 -4.88 -5.01
N THR A 130 -7.16 -6.12 -5.47
CA THR A 130 -6.04 -7.05 -5.66
C THR A 130 -5.73 -7.14 -7.15
N LEU A 131 -4.47 -6.87 -7.51
CA LEU A 131 -3.98 -6.95 -8.89
C LEU A 131 -3.12 -8.20 -9.08
N ASP A 132 -3.50 -9.03 -10.04
CA ASP A 132 -2.71 -10.14 -10.53
C ASP A 132 -1.92 -9.67 -11.75
N MET A 133 -0.70 -9.21 -11.50
CA MET A 133 0.16 -8.59 -12.51
C MET A 133 0.69 -9.61 -13.52
N ALA A 134 0.86 -9.21 -14.77
CA ALA A 134 1.61 -10.00 -15.73
C ALA A 134 3.08 -10.17 -15.28
N GLU A 135 3.72 -11.22 -15.74
CA GLU A 135 5.10 -11.53 -15.33
C GLU A 135 6.07 -10.40 -15.72
N GLY A 136 6.86 -9.96 -14.75
CA GLY A 136 7.85 -8.89 -14.95
C GLY A 136 7.30 -7.46 -14.90
N GLU A 137 5.98 -7.28 -14.78
CA GLU A 137 5.36 -5.96 -14.72
C GLU A 137 5.36 -5.38 -13.29
N ASP A 138 5.51 -4.04 -13.21
CA ASP A 138 5.48 -3.28 -11.96
C ASP A 138 4.06 -2.78 -11.68
N GLU A 139 3.59 -3.00 -10.46
CA GLU A 139 2.26 -2.57 -10.02
C GLU A 139 2.16 -1.05 -9.78
N LYS A 140 3.26 -0.38 -9.42
CA LYS A 140 3.22 1.05 -9.01
C LYS A 140 2.65 1.98 -10.09
N PRO A 141 3.07 1.91 -11.36
CA PRO A 141 2.49 2.75 -12.41
C PRO A 141 1.00 2.49 -12.65
N VAL A 142 0.58 1.22 -12.51
CA VAL A 142 -0.83 0.83 -12.68
C VAL A 142 -1.67 1.41 -11.55
N ILE A 143 -1.24 1.25 -10.31
CA ILE A 143 -1.93 1.80 -9.13
C ILE A 143 -1.99 3.33 -9.22
N ALA A 144 -0.89 3.99 -9.57
CA ALA A 144 -0.84 5.45 -9.74
C ALA A 144 -1.88 5.97 -10.74
N GLY A 145 -2.08 5.23 -11.85
CA GLY A 145 -3.10 5.57 -12.85
C GLY A 145 -4.52 5.24 -12.41
N LEU A 146 -4.73 4.18 -11.62
CA LEU A 146 -6.05 3.80 -11.11
C LEU A 146 -6.58 4.76 -10.05
N ILE A 147 -5.75 5.23 -9.12
CA ILE A 147 -6.17 6.07 -7.99
C ILE A 147 -7.03 7.27 -8.43
N PRO A 148 -6.60 8.15 -9.36
CA PRO A 148 -7.37 9.32 -9.76
C PRO A 148 -8.68 8.96 -10.45
N LEU A 149 -8.75 7.81 -11.14
CA LEU A 149 -9.96 7.33 -11.81
C LEU A 149 -10.98 6.77 -10.83
N LEU A 150 -10.53 6.04 -9.81
CA LEU A 150 -11.41 5.33 -8.89
C LEU A 150 -11.88 6.19 -7.71
N LYS A 151 -11.06 7.13 -7.25
CA LYS A 151 -11.37 7.97 -6.10
C LYS A 151 -12.70 8.72 -6.20
N PRO A 152 -13.11 9.32 -7.34
CA PRO A 152 -14.42 9.99 -7.47
C PRO A 152 -15.62 9.04 -7.27
N HIS A 153 -15.44 7.75 -7.49
CA HIS A 153 -16.49 6.72 -7.43
C HIS A 153 -16.45 5.89 -6.15
N SER A 154 -15.53 6.19 -5.22
CA SER A 154 -15.38 5.45 -3.97
C SER A 154 -16.34 5.89 -2.86
N PHE A 155 -17.09 6.97 -3.08
CA PHE A 155 -18.01 7.56 -2.08
C PHE A 155 -17.33 7.88 -0.73
N GLY A 156 -16.07 8.31 -0.79
CA GLY A 156 -15.27 8.63 0.40
C GLY A 156 -14.65 7.43 1.11
N ILE A 157 -14.93 6.20 0.65
CA ILE A 157 -14.28 5.00 1.18
C ILE A 157 -12.84 4.94 0.64
N GLU A 158 -11.89 4.72 1.52
CA GLU A 158 -10.48 4.57 1.15
C GLU A 158 -10.27 3.34 0.27
N ILE A 159 -9.36 3.42 -0.70
CA ILE A 159 -9.00 2.31 -1.59
C ILE A 159 -7.57 1.87 -1.26
N ALA A 160 -7.42 0.60 -0.93
CA ALA A 160 -6.15 -0.06 -0.73
C ALA A 160 -5.85 -1.00 -1.91
N PHE A 161 -4.57 -1.14 -2.26
CA PHE A 161 -4.12 -2.02 -3.33
C PHE A 161 -3.14 -3.06 -2.78
N VAL A 162 -3.24 -4.28 -3.30
CA VAL A 162 -2.29 -5.36 -3.05
C VAL A 162 -2.06 -6.18 -4.32
N THR A 163 -0.93 -6.87 -4.39
CA THR A 163 -0.65 -7.81 -5.48
C THR A 163 -1.04 -9.23 -5.10
N SER A 164 -1.28 -10.07 -6.09
CA SER A 164 -1.59 -11.51 -5.94
C SER A 164 -0.51 -12.29 -5.20
N LYS A 165 0.75 -11.83 -5.25
CA LYS A 165 1.92 -12.50 -4.67
C LYS A 165 1.99 -12.44 -3.15
N GLY A 166 1.33 -11.48 -2.51
CA GLY A 166 1.29 -11.35 -1.05
C GLY A 166 0.26 -12.28 -0.40
N SER A 167 0.40 -12.54 0.91
CA SER A 167 -0.52 -13.41 1.67
C SER A 167 -1.98 -12.93 1.60
N LEU A 168 -2.21 -11.63 1.71
CA LEU A 168 -3.53 -11.03 1.61
C LEU A 168 -4.11 -11.12 0.19
N GLY A 169 -3.31 -10.85 -0.83
CA GLY A 169 -3.71 -10.98 -2.22
C GLY A 169 -4.04 -12.43 -2.61
N SER A 170 -3.21 -13.39 -2.19
CA SER A 170 -3.48 -14.81 -2.40
C SER A 170 -4.79 -15.27 -1.74
N GLN A 171 -5.10 -14.74 -0.55
CA GLN A 171 -6.37 -15.01 0.11
C GLN A 171 -7.56 -14.44 -0.66
N THR A 172 -7.44 -13.21 -1.17
CA THR A 172 -8.47 -12.56 -2.00
C THR A 172 -8.84 -13.41 -3.22
N ILE A 173 -7.84 -13.89 -3.97
CA ILE A 173 -8.04 -14.69 -5.18
C ILE A 173 -8.82 -15.99 -4.91
N ARG A 174 -8.61 -16.58 -3.73
CA ARG A 174 -9.33 -17.81 -3.34
C ARG A 174 -10.79 -17.56 -2.94
N MET A 175 -11.11 -16.35 -2.49
CA MET A 175 -12.41 -16.02 -1.87
C MET A 175 -13.39 -15.33 -2.80
N THR A 176 -12.95 -14.77 -3.93
CA THR A 176 -13.83 -14.00 -4.81
C THR A 176 -13.44 -14.13 -6.27
N ASP A 177 -14.45 -14.00 -7.15
CA ASP A 177 -14.23 -13.97 -8.58
C ASP A 177 -13.65 -12.62 -9.01
N PRO A 178 -12.83 -12.57 -10.09
CA PRO A 178 -12.30 -11.34 -10.60
C PRO A 178 -13.42 -10.46 -11.21
N PHE A 179 -13.33 -9.15 -11.03
CA PHE A 179 -14.18 -8.21 -11.77
C PHE A 179 -13.60 -7.89 -13.16
N TYR A 180 -12.29 -8.14 -13.34
CA TYR A 180 -11.58 -7.98 -14.60
C TYR A 180 -10.71 -9.20 -14.89
N THR A 181 -10.72 -9.65 -16.12
CA THR A 181 -9.80 -10.69 -16.64
C THR A 181 -9.35 -10.25 -18.03
N ARG A 182 -8.03 -10.19 -18.23
CA ARG A 182 -7.44 -9.81 -19.51
C ARG A 182 -7.85 -10.79 -20.61
N GLU A 183 -8.19 -10.25 -21.79
CA GLU A 183 -8.54 -11.07 -22.94
C GLU A 183 -7.40 -12.06 -23.27
N GLY A 184 -7.74 -13.31 -23.52
CA GLY A 184 -6.78 -14.38 -23.81
C GLY A 184 -6.03 -14.93 -22.59
N TYR A 185 -6.25 -14.39 -21.38
CA TYR A 185 -5.71 -14.97 -20.15
C TYR A 185 -6.60 -16.11 -19.68
N ALA A 186 -6.25 -17.34 -20.09
CA ALA A 186 -6.92 -18.53 -19.60
C ALA A 186 -6.61 -18.70 -18.09
N ALA A 187 -7.64 -18.79 -17.26
CA ALA A 187 -7.49 -19.20 -15.88
C ALA A 187 -6.78 -20.56 -15.86
N THR A 188 -5.58 -20.62 -15.34
CA THR A 188 -5.00 -21.90 -14.89
C THR A 188 -5.88 -22.31 -13.71
N GLU A 189 -6.91 -23.08 -14.01
CA GLU A 189 -7.80 -23.64 -13.04
C GLU A 189 -7.01 -24.44 -12.02
N LYS A 190 -7.33 -24.22 -10.80
CA LYS A 190 -7.02 -24.94 -9.59
C LYS A 190 -6.83 -26.45 -9.84
N THR A 191 -5.59 -26.88 -9.96
CA THR A 191 -5.25 -28.28 -9.74
C THR A 191 -4.82 -28.42 -8.29
N ALA A 192 -5.79 -28.38 -7.38
CA ALA A 192 -5.57 -28.67 -5.97
C ALA A 192 -6.86 -29.24 -5.33
N GLU A 193 -7.61 -30.02 -6.10
CA GLU A 193 -8.66 -30.89 -5.59
C GLU A 193 -8.44 -32.28 -6.19
N ASN A 194 -7.44 -33.00 -5.74
CA ASN A 194 -7.33 -34.46 -5.85
C ASN A 194 -6.04 -34.94 -5.16
N VAL A 195 -5.94 -34.75 -3.85
CA VAL A 195 -5.09 -35.55 -2.98
C VAL A 195 -5.78 -35.60 -1.61
N SER A 196 -6.90 -36.33 -1.53
CA SER A 196 -7.41 -36.86 -0.26
C SER A 196 -8.62 -37.75 -0.49
N GLU A 197 -8.48 -38.78 -1.36
CA GLU A 197 -9.33 -39.94 -1.36
C GLU A 197 -8.46 -41.08 -1.89
N ASP A 198 -7.74 -41.73 -1.01
CA ASP A 198 -7.23 -43.11 -1.13
C ASP A 198 -6.25 -43.35 0.04
N THR A 199 -6.82 -43.62 1.22
CA THR A 199 -6.19 -44.40 2.27
C THR A 199 -7.15 -44.62 3.44
N GLU A 200 -8.28 -45.26 3.15
CA GLU A 200 -9.05 -46.03 4.15
C GLU A 200 -9.62 -47.22 3.43
N GLU A 201 -8.89 -48.33 3.43
CA GLU A 201 -9.38 -49.72 3.42
C GLU A 201 -8.14 -50.62 3.37
N GLU A 202 -7.90 -51.27 4.45
CA GLU A 202 -7.35 -52.59 4.67
C GLU A 202 -6.59 -52.67 6.00
N ASN A 203 -7.31 -53.04 7.01
CA ASN A 203 -6.87 -54.07 7.95
C ASN A 203 -7.93 -54.30 9.02
N SER A 204 -8.95 -55.07 8.62
CA SER A 204 -9.64 -55.98 9.51
C SER A 204 -9.20 -57.39 9.13
N ASP A 205 -8.88 -58.16 10.13
CA ASP A 205 -8.75 -59.60 10.23
C ASP A 205 -7.36 -60.14 10.54
N SER A 206 -7.28 -60.64 11.71
CA SER A 206 -6.91 -61.98 12.23
C SER A 206 -6.38 -61.85 13.64
N GLU A 207 -7.19 -62.32 14.58
CA GLU A 207 -7.14 -63.64 15.28
C GLU A 207 -5.79 -63.91 15.98
N GLU A 208 -5.71 -63.95 17.21
CA GLU A 208 -5.99 -64.89 18.31
C GLU A 208 -5.66 -64.25 19.68
#